data_800a259133c599f5d57b40f57ac78a51
#
_entry.id   800a259133c599f5d57b40f57ac78a51
#
_cell.length_a   1.000
_cell.length_b   1.000
_cell.length_c   1.000
_cell.angle_alpha   90.00
_cell.angle_beta   90.00
_cell.angle_gamma   90.00
#
_symmetry.space_group_name_H-M   'P 1'
#
loop_
_entity.id
_entity.type
_entity.pdbx_description
1 polymer ?
#
loop_
_entity_poly.entity_id
_entity_poly.type
_entity_poly.pdbx_seq_one_letter_code
_entity_poly.pdbx_strand_id
1 'polypeptide(L)'
;KAFDMSKNLGSSDKILNPELRKLETAIITSAVSDNETEDYIAAAKKLKMVYDLNTETNSEYLYYAASSAVNSLDYPLALEYYELLRDIKYEGIETKFYITEVSSGNEIEINDEVQFKLLQRSKDYSDAREEETDSKFPEIVKNIALIYKELGQNDKALAAIEAARSSNPDDVGLIITAANIYFELGNKEAFKVAMSEAVEKEPNNPVLYYNLGVVSAELGEKDVAISYYQTSIDLDPSNENSYLNLVALILDGEEDIVSEMNSLGTSRADNMKYDELKESRENLYKQTVPILKDLIDINNNIEAIRTLMNIYGTIGDNSGYMEMKNLLEQQD
;
A
#
# COMPACT_ATOMS: atom_id res chain seq x y z
N LYS A 1 25.94 13.81 31.06
CA LYS A 1 26.35 15.01 31.78
C LYS A 1 27.85 15.31 31.65
N ALA A 2 28.78 14.37 31.92
CA ALA A 2 30.23 14.58 31.77
C ALA A 2 30.61 14.80 30.30
N PHE A 3 29.96 14.14 29.36
CA PHE A 3 30.15 14.22 27.92
C PHE A 3 29.66 15.55 27.35
N ASP A 4 28.50 16.05 27.76
CA ASP A 4 27.96 17.36 27.41
C ASP A 4 28.86 18.52 27.88
N MET A 5 29.43 18.37 29.11
CA MET A 5 30.35 19.36 29.64
C MET A 5 31.67 19.42 28.87
N SER A 6 32.17 18.30 28.32
CA SER A 6 33.41 18.27 27.55
C SER A 6 33.23 18.88 26.16
N LYS A 7 32.04 18.73 25.54
CA LYS A 7 31.68 19.36 24.24
C LYS A 7 31.67 20.90 24.36
N ASN A 8 31.20 21.41 25.51
CA ASN A 8 31.17 22.84 25.78
C ASN A 8 32.56 23.45 26.19
N LEU A 9 33.55 22.63 26.47
CA LEU A 9 34.89 23.07 26.91
C LEU A 9 35.95 23.07 25.80
N GLY A 10 35.57 22.82 24.51
CA GLY A 10 36.48 22.93 23.39
C GLY A 10 37.61 21.91 23.35
N SER A 11 37.43 20.74 23.95
CA SER A 11 38.36 19.61 23.80
C SER A 11 38.44 19.19 22.34
N SER A 12 39.66 19.03 21.84
CA SER A 12 39.95 18.88 20.42
C SER A 12 39.04 17.79 19.77
N ASP A 13 38.30 18.15 18.72
CA ASP A 13 37.42 17.31 17.91
C ASP A 13 38.00 15.93 17.52
N LYS A 14 39.32 15.81 17.49
CA LYS A 14 40.03 14.58 17.11
C LYS A 14 39.97 13.48 18.19
N ILE A 15 39.85 13.82 19.47
CA ILE A 15 39.76 12.83 20.56
C ILE A 15 38.29 12.48 20.90
N LEU A 16 37.40 13.48 20.78
CA LEU A 16 35.97 13.30 21.06
C LEU A 16 35.29 12.40 20.01
N ASN A 17 35.66 12.52 18.75
CA ASN A 17 35.01 11.85 17.63
C ASN A 17 35.05 10.29 17.71
N PRO A 18 36.20 9.62 18.03
CA PRO A 18 36.22 8.16 18.20
C PRO A 18 35.39 7.67 19.39
N GLU A 19 35.40 8.38 20.51
CA GLU A 19 34.63 7.99 21.71
C GLU A 19 33.12 8.22 21.49
N LEU A 20 32.73 9.27 20.79
CA LEU A 20 31.34 9.48 20.37
C LEU A 20 30.85 8.37 19.47
N ARG A 21 31.61 7.94 18.47
CA ARG A 21 31.27 6.82 17.59
C ARG A 21 31.10 5.50 18.34
N LYS A 22 31.97 5.23 19.33
CA LYS A 22 31.81 4.05 20.20
C LYS A 22 30.52 4.12 21.02
N LEU A 23 30.20 5.30 21.56
CA LEU A 23 28.99 5.53 22.30
C LEU A 23 27.75 5.36 21.40
N GLU A 24 27.74 5.97 20.22
CA GLU A 24 26.68 5.80 19.23
C GLU A 24 26.45 4.32 18.91
N THR A 25 27.51 3.59 18.53
CA THR A 25 27.43 2.15 18.24
C THR A 25 26.87 1.36 19.41
N ALA A 26 27.31 1.65 20.64
CA ALA A 26 26.83 0.96 21.83
C ALA A 26 25.33 1.24 22.09
N ILE A 27 24.87 2.47 21.89
CA ILE A 27 23.46 2.84 22.05
C ILE A 27 22.62 2.19 20.95
N ILE A 28 23.07 2.20 19.70
CA ILE A 28 22.38 1.58 18.55
C ILE A 28 22.24 0.07 18.81
N THR A 29 23.33 -0.62 19.15
CA THR A 29 23.29 -2.06 19.43
C THR A 29 22.31 -2.38 20.57
N SER A 30 22.29 -1.55 21.63
CA SER A 30 21.35 -1.72 22.72
C SER A 30 19.89 -1.45 22.30
N ALA A 31 19.64 -0.48 21.43
CA ALA A 31 18.30 -0.19 20.90
C ALA A 31 17.79 -1.30 19.98
N VAL A 32 18.66 -1.89 19.14
CA VAL A 32 18.32 -3.05 18.33
C VAL A 32 17.90 -4.22 19.20
N SER A 33 18.66 -4.52 20.27
CA SER A 33 18.31 -5.57 21.22
C SER A 33 16.97 -5.32 21.92
N ASP A 34 16.67 -4.05 22.28
CA ASP A 34 15.37 -3.71 22.85
C ASP A 34 14.22 -3.95 21.85
N ASN A 35 14.41 -3.58 20.59
CA ASN A 35 13.41 -3.87 19.52
C ASN A 35 13.20 -5.38 19.34
N GLU A 36 14.27 -6.19 19.35
CA GLU A 36 14.18 -7.66 19.24
C GLU A 36 13.43 -8.29 20.42
N THR A 37 13.49 -7.67 21.59
CA THR A 37 12.77 -8.10 22.81
C THR A 37 11.44 -7.37 23.03
N GLU A 38 10.98 -6.61 22.02
CA GLU A 38 9.73 -5.85 22.04
C GLU A 38 9.67 -4.73 23.11
N ASP A 39 10.81 -4.35 23.68
CA ASP A 39 10.88 -3.14 24.54
C ASP A 39 11.00 -1.88 23.66
N TYR A 40 9.95 -1.65 22.84
CA TYR A 40 9.91 -0.57 21.84
C TYR A 40 10.08 0.82 22.46
N ILE A 41 9.62 1.01 23.71
CA ILE A 41 9.76 2.31 24.38
C ILE A 41 11.23 2.61 24.75
N ALA A 42 11.98 1.59 25.19
CA ALA A 42 13.40 1.72 25.46
C ALA A 42 14.19 1.95 24.16
N ALA A 43 13.87 1.19 23.13
CA ALA A 43 14.45 1.35 21.79
C ALA A 43 14.23 2.77 21.25
N ALA A 44 12.99 3.26 21.27
CA ALA A 44 12.64 4.61 20.80
C ALA A 44 13.47 5.70 21.50
N LYS A 45 13.58 5.64 22.82
CA LYS A 45 14.35 6.61 23.60
C LYS A 45 15.85 6.55 23.31
N LYS A 46 16.41 5.34 23.13
CA LYS A 46 17.83 5.16 22.79
C LYS A 46 18.14 5.67 21.40
N LEU A 47 17.29 5.37 20.39
CA LEU A 47 17.45 5.87 19.03
C LEU A 47 17.35 7.40 18.99
N LYS A 48 16.42 8.00 19.73
CA LYS A 48 16.36 9.47 19.89
C LYS A 48 17.63 10.04 20.49
N MET A 49 18.26 9.34 21.45
CA MET A 49 19.56 9.77 22.01
C MET A 49 20.66 9.76 20.93
N VAL A 50 20.67 8.78 20.02
CA VAL A 50 21.63 8.75 18.89
C VAL A 50 21.42 9.96 17.99
N TYR A 51 20.18 10.28 17.64
CA TYR A 51 19.87 11.50 16.88
C TYR A 51 20.40 12.75 17.59
N ASP A 52 20.19 12.86 18.89
CA ASP A 52 20.62 14.04 19.68
C ASP A 52 22.14 14.18 19.82
N LEU A 53 22.91 13.11 19.58
CA LEU A 53 24.39 13.20 19.54
C LEU A 53 24.87 13.96 18.29
N ASN A 54 24.19 13.83 17.16
CA ASN A 54 24.47 14.59 15.94
C ASN A 54 23.21 14.70 15.07
N THR A 55 22.49 15.80 15.21
CA THR A 55 21.22 16.03 14.50
C THR A 55 21.39 16.25 12.99
N GLU A 56 22.59 16.53 12.50
CA GLU A 56 22.84 16.74 11.07
C GLU A 56 23.02 15.42 10.30
N THR A 57 23.62 14.41 10.95
CA THR A 57 23.93 13.13 10.29
C THR A 57 23.07 11.96 10.73
N ASN A 58 22.39 12.06 11.88
CA ASN A 58 21.71 10.94 12.54
C ASN A 58 20.19 11.01 12.39
N SER A 59 19.66 11.73 11.40
CA SER A 59 18.21 11.89 11.21
C SER A 59 17.48 10.56 10.95
N GLU A 60 18.15 9.56 10.41
CA GLU A 60 17.60 8.22 10.23
C GLU A 60 17.22 7.55 11.56
N TYR A 61 18.00 7.77 12.62
CA TYR A 61 17.70 7.21 13.95
C TYR A 61 16.48 7.87 14.59
N LEU A 62 16.17 9.11 14.25
CA LEU A 62 14.92 9.74 14.67
C LEU A 62 13.71 9.07 13.98
N TYR A 63 13.85 8.68 12.70
CA TYR A 63 12.82 7.93 12.00
C TYR A 63 12.59 6.56 12.64
N TYR A 64 13.64 5.81 12.94
CA TYR A 64 13.52 4.54 13.66
C TYR A 64 12.98 4.71 15.09
N ALA A 65 13.32 5.82 15.78
CA ALA A 65 12.75 6.13 17.07
C ALA A 65 11.24 6.37 17.00
N ALA A 66 10.77 7.10 15.99
CA ALA A 66 9.34 7.34 15.74
C ALA A 66 8.60 6.03 15.48
N SER A 67 9.16 5.15 14.65
CA SER A 67 8.58 3.83 14.33
C SER A 67 8.50 2.94 15.57
N SER A 68 9.56 2.90 16.41
CA SER A 68 9.55 2.15 17.65
C SER A 68 8.52 2.71 18.65
N ALA A 69 8.32 4.03 18.70
CA ALA A 69 7.30 4.65 19.52
C ALA A 69 5.87 4.27 19.06
N VAL A 70 5.62 4.15 17.75
CA VAL A 70 4.34 3.62 17.23
C VAL A 70 4.13 2.18 17.67
N ASN A 71 5.15 1.32 17.54
CA ASN A 71 5.05 -0.08 17.94
C ASN A 71 4.78 -0.25 19.45
N SER A 72 5.24 0.71 20.27
CA SER A 72 4.92 0.74 21.69
C SER A 72 3.53 1.28 22.03
N LEU A 73 2.77 1.75 21.01
CA LEU A 73 1.49 2.46 21.17
C LEU A 73 1.59 3.77 21.96
N ASP A 74 2.80 4.31 22.15
CA ASP A 74 2.99 5.64 22.73
C ASP A 74 2.82 6.72 21.64
N TYR A 75 1.58 6.91 21.22
CA TYR A 75 1.22 7.87 20.17
C TYR A 75 1.68 9.30 20.42
N PRO A 76 1.62 9.85 21.67
CA PRO A 76 2.17 11.16 21.95
C PRO A 76 3.68 11.25 21.67
N LEU A 77 4.46 10.25 22.06
CA LEU A 77 5.91 10.20 21.82
C LEU A 77 6.22 10.01 20.32
N ALA A 78 5.47 9.13 19.64
CA ALA A 78 5.60 8.92 18.21
C ALA A 78 5.32 10.21 17.42
N LEU A 79 4.28 10.95 17.82
CA LEU A 79 3.91 12.23 17.21
C LEU A 79 5.03 13.26 17.37
N GLU A 80 5.62 13.41 18.56
CA GLU A 80 6.74 14.31 18.81
C GLU A 80 7.91 14.04 17.83
N TYR A 81 8.25 12.76 17.62
CA TYR A 81 9.37 12.40 16.78
C TYR A 81 9.06 12.56 15.29
N TYR A 82 7.86 12.18 14.84
CA TYR A 82 7.44 12.39 13.46
C TYR A 82 7.27 13.86 13.10
N GLU A 83 6.75 14.69 14.01
CA GLU A 83 6.66 16.13 13.78
C GLU A 83 8.04 16.77 13.65
N LEU A 84 9.02 16.34 14.45
CA LEU A 84 10.40 16.79 14.30
C LEU A 84 11.00 16.39 12.94
N LEU A 85 10.74 15.15 12.46
CA LEU A 85 11.15 14.70 11.11
C LEU A 85 10.52 15.54 10.01
N ARG A 86 9.22 15.86 10.13
CA ARG A 86 8.52 16.77 9.20
C ARG A 86 9.16 18.15 9.19
N ASP A 87 9.45 18.69 10.36
CA ASP A 87 9.96 20.08 10.51
C ASP A 87 11.38 20.21 9.94
N ILE A 88 12.22 19.18 10.04
CA ILE A 88 13.54 19.14 9.39
C ILE A 88 13.46 18.69 7.93
N LYS A 89 12.26 18.39 7.40
CA LYS A 89 12.01 17.90 6.03
C LYS A 89 12.84 16.67 5.68
N TYR A 90 12.85 15.67 6.58
CA TYR A 90 13.60 14.44 6.38
C TYR A 90 12.98 13.61 5.25
N GLU A 91 13.73 13.40 4.18
CA GLU A 91 13.30 12.61 3.03
C GLU A 91 13.73 11.14 3.14
N GLY A 92 14.84 10.84 3.82
CA GLY A 92 15.33 9.47 4.01
C GLY A 92 15.63 8.72 2.73
N ILE A 93 15.99 9.45 1.65
CA ILE A 93 16.39 8.86 0.37
C ILE A 93 17.76 8.21 0.54
N GLU A 94 17.86 6.97 0.10
CA GLU A 94 19.11 6.18 0.13
C GLU A 94 19.51 5.81 -1.30
N THR A 95 20.81 5.86 -1.60
CA THR A 95 21.33 5.36 -2.87
C THR A 95 21.64 3.88 -2.74
N LYS A 96 21.00 3.04 -3.54
CA LYS A 96 21.29 1.62 -3.70
C LYS A 96 22.21 1.40 -4.88
N PHE A 97 23.14 0.47 -4.72
CA PHE A 97 24.13 0.14 -5.73
C PHE A 97 23.91 -1.26 -6.24
N TYR A 98 23.79 -1.44 -7.55
CA TYR A 98 23.58 -2.72 -8.21
C TYR A 98 24.66 -2.97 -9.24
N ILE A 99 25.10 -4.23 -9.35
CA ILE A 99 26.12 -4.64 -10.33
C ILE A 99 25.83 -6.08 -10.76
N THR A 100 26.09 -6.40 -12.04
CA THR A 100 25.88 -7.76 -12.56
C THR A 100 27.20 -8.52 -12.54
N GLU A 101 27.20 -9.72 -11.96
CA GLU A 101 28.32 -10.65 -12.01
C GLU A 101 28.38 -11.32 -13.40
N VAL A 102 29.47 -11.15 -14.14
CA VAL A 102 29.61 -11.66 -15.53
C VAL A 102 29.54 -13.17 -15.60
N SER A 103 30.04 -13.88 -14.58
CA SER A 103 30.11 -15.35 -14.54
C SER A 103 28.74 -16.02 -14.42
N SER A 104 27.82 -15.40 -13.67
CA SER A 104 26.48 -15.93 -13.37
C SER A 104 25.37 -15.21 -14.14
N GLY A 105 25.61 -13.98 -14.59
CA GLY A 105 24.60 -13.10 -15.15
C GLY A 105 23.62 -12.55 -14.11
N ASN A 106 23.88 -12.75 -12.80
CA ASN A 106 23.02 -12.29 -11.75
C ASN A 106 23.34 -10.86 -11.34
N GLU A 107 22.29 -10.03 -11.16
CA GLU A 107 22.41 -8.72 -10.53
C GLU A 107 22.49 -8.89 -9.01
N ILE A 108 23.42 -8.20 -8.36
CA ILE A 108 23.63 -8.21 -6.92
C ILE A 108 23.60 -6.78 -6.38
N GLU A 109 22.98 -6.58 -5.20
CA GLU A 109 22.99 -5.33 -4.47
C GLU A 109 24.28 -5.22 -3.63
N ILE A 110 24.94 -4.07 -3.68
CA ILE A 110 26.16 -3.77 -2.93
C ILE A 110 25.84 -2.70 -1.90
N ASN A 111 26.02 -3.00 -0.62
CA ASN A 111 25.67 -2.10 0.48
C ASN A 111 26.74 -1.05 0.81
N ASP A 112 27.89 -1.09 0.16
CA ASP A 112 29.00 -0.20 0.42
C ASP A 112 29.48 0.50 -0.87
N GLU A 113 29.42 1.81 -0.91
CA GLU A 113 29.79 2.63 -2.07
C GLU A 113 31.26 2.43 -2.48
N VAL A 114 32.18 2.25 -1.50
CA VAL A 114 33.60 2.06 -1.79
C VAL A 114 33.79 0.69 -2.45
N GLN A 115 33.13 -0.33 -1.94
CA GLN A 115 33.12 -1.66 -2.55
C GLN A 115 32.52 -1.61 -3.96
N PHE A 116 31.38 -0.94 -4.15
CA PHE A 116 30.75 -0.76 -5.47
C PHE A 116 31.72 -0.11 -6.48
N LYS A 117 32.35 1.02 -6.12
CA LYS A 117 33.36 1.68 -6.97
C LYS A 117 34.58 0.83 -7.27
N LEU A 118 34.94 -0.09 -6.38
CA LEU A 118 36.01 -1.05 -6.61
C LEU A 118 35.59 -2.13 -7.63
N LEU A 119 34.39 -2.69 -7.47
CA LEU A 119 33.84 -3.72 -8.34
C LEU A 119 33.59 -3.22 -9.77
N GLN A 120 33.15 -1.98 -9.93
CA GLN A 120 33.01 -1.31 -11.25
C GLN A 120 34.29 -1.35 -12.12
N ARG A 121 35.46 -1.46 -11.49
CA ARG A 121 36.75 -1.50 -12.19
C ARG A 121 37.20 -2.92 -12.52
N SER A 122 36.52 -3.94 -11.99
CA SER A 122 36.83 -5.35 -12.28
C SER A 122 36.14 -5.79 -13.57
N LYS A 123 36.79 -6.64 -14.34
CA LYS A 123 36.23 -7.27 -15.54
C LYS A 123 35.24 -8.41 -15.23
N ASP A 124 35.13 -8.78 -13.96
CA ASP A 124 34.25 -9.83 -13.50
C ASP A 124 32.82 -9.32 -13.28
N TYR A 125 32.63 -8.01 -13.40
CA TYR A 125 31.35 -7.33 -13.19
C TYR A 125 31.02 -6.39 -14.35
N SER A 126 29.70 -6.21 -14.62
CA SER A 126 29.14 -5.33 -15.66
C SER A 126 27.86 -4.63 -15.15
N ASP A 127 27.31 -3.75 -15.97
CA ASP A 127 25.99 -3.13 -15.78
C ASP A 127 25.81 -2.50 -14.38
N ALA A 128 26.86 -1.81 -13.91
CA ALA A 128 26.80 -1.08 -12.65
C ALA A 128 25.81 0.09 -12.73
N ARG A 129 24.84 0.14 -11.81
CA ARG A 129 23.84 1.19 -11.72
C ARG A 129 23.62 1.64 -10.28
N GLU A 130 23.23 2.88 -10.14
CA GLU A 130 22.80 3.48 -8.89
C GLU A 130 21.31 3.76 -8.99
N GLU A 131 20.57 3.54 -7.89
CA GLU A 131 19.15 3.77 -7.81
C GLU A 131 18.84 4.47 -6.49
N GLU A 132 18.08 5.56 -6.54
CA GLU A 132 17.61 6.24 -5.33
C GLU A 132 16.30 5.58 -4.88
N THR A 133 16.17 5.39 -3.56
CA THR A 133 14.89 4.95 -2.98
C THR A 133 13.90 6.09 -2.99
N ASP A 134 12.61 5.76 -2.89
CA ASP A 134 11.58 6.76 -2.72
C ASP A 134 11.76 7.56 -1.42
N SER A 135 11.27 8.80 -1.42
CA SER A 135 11.23 9.65 -0.23
C SER A 135 10.33 9.05 0.85
N LYS A 136 10.81 9.01 2.10
CA LYS A 136 10.02 8.63 3.29
C LYS A 136 9.09 9.75 3.79
N PHE A 137 9.19 10.95 3.21
CA PHE A 137 8.40 12.10 3.66
C PHE A 137 6.87 11.88 3.57
N PRO A 138 6.31 11.29 2.50
CA PRO A 138 4.89 10.96 2.43
C PRO A 138 4.44 10.01 3.54
N GLU A 139 5.26 9.01 3.88
CA GLU A 139 4.99 8.08 4.98
C GLU A 139 5.01 8.79 6.34
N ILE A 140 5.98 9.68 6.57
CA ILE A 140 6.07 10.48 7.80
C ILE A 140 4.79 11.31 7.99
N VAL A 141 4.33 12.00 6.95
CA VAL A 141 3.11 12.81 7.01
C VAL A 141 1.87 11.94 7.23
N LYS A 142 1.79 10.78 6.57
CA LYS A 142 0.75 9.78 6.78
C LYS A 142 0.71 9.34 8.24
N ASN A 143 1.86 8.99 8.83
CA ASN A 143 1.92 8.55 10.21
C ASN A 143 1.49 9.65 11.19
N ILE A 144 1.91 10.91 10.98
CA ILE A 144 1.43 12.06 11.76
C ILE A 144 -0.11 12.15 11.71
N ALA A 145 -0.68 12.06 10.51
CA ALA A 145 -2.12 12.21 10.36
C ALA A 145 -2.89 11.02 10.95
N LEU A 146 -2.40 9.78 10.78
CA LEU A 146 -2.99 8.60 11.40
C LEU A 146 -2.91 8.68 12.93
N ILE A 147 -1.79 9.12 13.50
CA ILE A 147 -1.66 9.32 14.95
C ILE A 147 -2.63 10.40 15.44
N TYR A 148 -2.78 11.53 14.74
CA TYR A 148 -3.78 12.52 15.07
C TYR A 148 -5.20 11.94 15.04
N LYS A 149 -5.51 11.07 14.05
CA LYS A 149 -6.79 10.36 13.97
C LYS A 149 -6.99 9.45 15.19
N GLU A 150 -5.98 8.61 15.54
CA GLU A 150 -6.05 7.74 16.73
C GLU A 150 -6.25 8.54 18.03
N LEU A 151 -5.71 9.75 18.10
CA LEU A 151 -5.93 10.69 19.21
C LEU A 151 -7.26 11.45 19.11
N GLY A 152 -8.11 11.17 18.10
CA GLY A 152 -9.38 11.84 17.86
C GLY A 152 -9.24 13.29 17.37
N GLN A 153 -8.07 13.69 16.87
CA GLN A 153 -7.76 15.06 16.43
C GLN A 153 -7.85 15.19 14.90
N ASN A 154 -9.01 14.83 14.32
CA ASN A 154 -9.23 14.74 12.88
C ASN A 154 -8.91 16.04 12.11
N ASP A 155 -9.21 17.19 12.68
CA ASP A 155 -8.89 18.49 12.05
C ASP A 155 -7.38 18.68 11.87
N LYS A 156 -6.57 18.20 12.83
CA LYS A 156 -5.12 18.27 12.72
C LYS A 156 -4.57 17.24 11.73
N ALA A 157 -5.20 16.07 11.64
CA ALA A 157 -4.85 15.07 10.64
C ALA A 157 -4.98 15.65 9.22
N LEU A 158 -6.13 16.26 8.92
CA LEU A 158 -6.36 16.91 7.63
C LEU A 158 -5.41 18.09 7.41
N ALA A 159 -5.21 18.94 8.41
CA ALA A 159 -4.32 20.08 8.28
C ALA A 159 -2.85 19.69 8.01
N ALA A 160 -2.38 18.60 8.62
CA ALA A 160 -1.02 18.09 8.41
C ALA A 160 -0.80 17.67 6.95
N ILE A 161 -1.73 16.89 6.38
CA ILE A 161 -1.61 16.42 5.00
C ILE A 161 -1.77 17.54 3.98
N GLU A 162 -2.71 18.47 4.19
CA GLU A 162 -2.90 19.61 3.29
C GLU A 162 -1.71 20.57 3.27
N ALA A 163 -1.08 20.78 4.44
CA ALA A 163 0.15 21.59 4.51
C ALA A 163 1.30 20.94 3.72
N ALA A 164 1.47 19.62 3.81
CA ALA A 164 2.48 18.90 3.05
C ALA A 164 2.21 18.97 1.54
N ARG A 165 0.96 18.74 1.10
CA ARG A 165 0.55 18.85 -0.31
C ARG A 165 0.76 20.26 -0.86
N SER A 166 0.44 21.28 -0.08
CA SER A 166 0.64 22.68 -0.49
C SER A 166 2.11 23.01 -0.76
N SER A 167 3.04 22.35 -0.06
CA SER A 167 4.48 22.53 -0.24
C SER A 167 5.04 21.68 -1.39
N ASN A 168 4.37 20.58 -1.74
CA ASN A 168 4.79 19.61 -2.74
C ASN A 168 3.59 19.17 -3.62
N PRO A 169 3.03 20.07 -4.45
CA PRO A 169 1.76 19.82 -5.15
C PRO A 169 1.84 18.74 -6.24
N ASP A 170 3.05 18.42 -6.69
CA ASP A 170 3.28 17.42 -7.71
C ASP A 170 3.68 16.03 -7.14
N ASP A 171 3.79 15.94 -5.81
CA ASP A 171 4.10 14.67 -5.15
C ASP A 171 2.85 13.77 -5.10
N VAL A 172 2.82 12.79 -6.01
CA VAL A 172 1.72 11.81 -6.12
C VAL A 172 1.59 10.98 -4.83
N GLY A 173 2.70 10.70 -4.15
CA GLY A 173 2.69 10.00 -2.86
C GLY A 173 1.90 10.76 -1.79
N LEU A 174 2.03 12.09 -1.74
CA LEU A 174 1.25 12.94 -0.83
C LEU A 174 -0.23 13.01 -1.24
N ILE A 175 -0.54 13.02 -2.54
CA ILE A 175 -1.91 13.00 -3.03
C ILE A 175 -2.60 11.68 -2.62
N ILE A 176 -1.94 10.55 -2.85
CA ILE A 176 -2.45 9.22 -2.45
C ILE A 176 -2.59 9.14 -0.92
N THR A 177 -1.61 9.68 -0.18
CA THR A 177 -1.67 9.72 1.29
C THR A 177 -2.87 10.53 1.78
N ALA A 178 -3.12 11.70 1.20
CA ALA A 178 -4.32 12.50 1.50
C ALA A 178 -5.61 11.72 1.22
N ALA A 179 -5.69 11.06 0.07
CA ALA A 179 -6.83 10.23 -0.27
C ALA A 179 -7.07 9.13 0.78
N ASN A 180 -6.03 8.39 1.17
CA ASN A 180 -6.15 7.35 2.18
C ASN A 180 -6.66 7.89 3.52
N ILE A 181 -6.22 9.09 3.93
CA ILE A 181 -6.71 9.75 5.14
C ILE A 181 -8.18 10.14 5.00
N TYR A 182 -8.59 10.70 3.86
CA TYR A 182 -10.00 10.98 3.62
C TYR A 182 -10.85 9.72 3.69
N PHE A 183 -10.37 8.60 3.14
CA PHE A 183 -11.04 7.30 3.24
C PHE A 183 -11.19 6.85 4.69
N GLU A 184 -10.11 6.88 5.46
CA GLU A 184 -10.09 6.51 6.88
C GLU A 184 -11.02 7.41 7.73
N LEU A 185 -11.20 8.66 7.36
CA LEU A 185 -12.15 9.58 7.99
C LEU A 185 -13.58 9.44 7.47
N GLY A 186 -13.84 8.51 6.53
CA GLY A 186 -15.14 8.28 5.91
C GLY A 186 -15.56 9.34 4.88
N ASN A 187 -14.64 10.23 4.48
CA ASN A 187 -14.92 11.25 3.46
C ASN A 187 -14.63 10.71 2.05
N LYS A 188 -15.57 9.89 1.54
CA LYS A 188 -15.45 9.21 0.25
C LYS A 188 -15.35 10.16 -0.94
N GLU A 189 -16.04 11.28 -0.90
CA GLU A 189 -16.00 12.32 -1.95
C GLU A 189 -14.60 12.95 -2.05
N ALA A 190 -14.01 13.33 -0.92
CA ALA A 190 -12.65 13.89 -0.92
C ALA A 190 -11.60 12.84 -1.34
N PHE A 191 -11.77 11.58 -0.94
CA PHE A 191 -10.98 10.45 -1.43
C PHE A 191 -11.02 10.37 -2.96
N LYS A 192 -12.23 10.35 -3.54
CA LYS A 192 -12.42 10.24 -4.99
C LYS A 192 -11.78 11.41 -5.75
N VAL A 193 -11.93 12.63 -5.23
CA VAL A 193 -11.28 13.82 -5.82
C VAL A 193 -9.76 13.68 -5.81
N ALA A 194 -9.16 13.32 -4.67
CA ALA A 194 -7.72 13.16 -4.56
C ALA A 194 -7.18 12.00 -5.43
N MET A 195 -7.89 10.87 -5.48
CA MET A 195 -7.50 9.75 -6.37
C MET A 195 -7.62 10.11 -7.85
N SER A 196 -8.62 10.91 -8.23
CA SER A 196 -8.74 11.40 -9.62
C SER A 196 -7.57 12.32 -9.99
N GLU A 197 -7.13 13.18 -9.07
CA GLU A 197 -5.93 14.00 -9.24
C GLU A 197 -4.66 13.13 -9.39
N ALA A 198 -4.53 12.04 -8.60
CA ALA A 198 -3.43 11.10 -8.74
C ALA A 198 -3.43 10.41 -10.12
N VAL A 199 -4.60 10.01 -10.63
CA VAL A 199 -4.74 9.43 -11.97
C VAL A 199 -4.33 10.40 -13.08
N GLU A 200 -4.61 11.71 -12.95
CA GLU A 200 -4.15 12.70 -13.92
C GLU A 200 -2.63 12.76 -14.04
N LYS A 201 -1.92 12.47 -12.94
CA LYS A 201 -0.45 12.46 -12.89
C LYS A 201 0.15 11.09 -13.25
N GLU A 202 -0.51 10.00 -12.86
CA GLU A 202 -0.10 8.63 -13.14
C GLU A 202 -1.21 7.84 -13.87
N PRO A 203 -1.52 8.15 -15.14
CA PRO A 203 -2.65 7.56 -15.85
C PRO A 203 -2.48 6.06 -16.16
N ASN A 204 -1.30 5.51 -16.00
CA ASN A 204 -1.02 4.09 -16.24
C ASN A 204 -0.87 3.28 -14.93
N ASN A 205 -1.25 3.83 -13.78
CA ASN A 205 -1.18 3.14 -12.51
C ASN A 205 -2.49 2.38 -12.22
N PRO A 206 -2.53 1.03 -12.36
CA PRO A 206 -3.75 0.23 -12.23
C PRO A 206 -4.36 0.31 -10.83
N VAL A 207 -3.52 0.51 -9.78
CA VAL A 207 -3.98 0.55 -8.39
C VAL A 207 -4.88 1.76 -8.13
N LEU A 208 -4.61 2.90 -8.77
CA LEU A 208 -5.44 4.10 -8.62
C LEU A 208 -6.85 3.87 -9.19
N TYR A 209 -6.96 3.21 -10.34
CA TYR A 209 -8.25 2.86 -10.92
C TYR A 209 -9.00 1.82 -10.09
N TYR A 210 -8.31 0.80 -9.58
CA TYR A 210 -8.92 -0.15 -8.65
C TYR A 210 -9.53 0.56 -7.44
N ASN A 211 -8.78 1.46 -6.79
CA ASN A 211 -9.25 2.22 -5.63
C ASN A 211 -10.42 3.16 -5.96
N LEU A 212 -10.40 3.80 -7.12
CA LEU A 212 -11.54 4.58 -7.63
C LEU A 212 -12.77 3.70 -7.88
N GLY A 213 -12.56 2.49 -8.40
CA GLY A 213 -13.62 1.49 -8.57
C GLY A 213 -14.29 1.13 -7.24
N VAL A 214 -13.48 0.84 -6.21
CA VAL A 214 -13.99 0.50 -4.87
C VAL A 214 -14.85 1.64 -4.30
N VAL A 215 -14.31 2.86 -4.27
CA VAL A 215 -15.05 3.98 -3.67
C VAL A 215 -16.28 4.38 -4.48
N SER A 216 -16.23 4.30 -5.82
CA SER A 216 -17.38 4.57 -6.67
C SER A 216 -18.50 3.54 -6.46
N ALA A 217 -18.15 2.25 -6.25
CA ALA A 217 -19.11 1.21 -5.89
C ALA A 217 -19.78 1.51 -4.54
N GLU A 218 -18.99 1.90 -3.52
CA GLU A 218 -19.50 2.28 -2.20
C GLU A 218 -20.38 3.55 -2.21
N LEU A 219 -20.19 4.44 -3.18
CA LEU A 219 -21.03 5.61 -3.43
C LEU A 219 -22.28 5.28 -4.26
N GLY A 220 -22.44 4.02 -4.72
CA GLY A 220 -23.56 3.59 -5.56
C GLY A 220 -23.43 4.00 -7.04
N GLU A 221 -22.26 4.48 -7.46
CA GLU A 221 -21.97 4.88 -8.83
C GLU A 221 -21.56 3.67 -9.71
N LYS A 222 -22.49 2.72 -9.87
CA LYS A 222 -22.23 1.40 -10.43
C LYS A 222 -21.51 1.43 -11.78
N ASP A 223 -22.01 2.20 -12.74
CA ASP A 223 -21.43 2.25 -14.09
C ASP A 223 -20.01 2.84 -14.10
N VAL A 224 -19.77 3.82 -13.23
CA VAL A 224 -18.44 4.43 -13.04
C VAL A 224 -17.46 3.43 -12.44
N ALA A 225 -17.89 2.70 -11.42
CA ALA A 225 -17.08 1.66 -10.78
C ALA A 225 -16.71 0.53 -11.75
N ILE A 226 -17.66 0.07 -12.58
CA ILE A 226 -17.42 -0.91 -13.66
C ILE A 226 -16.31 -0.42 -14.58
N SER A 227 -16.40 0.85 -15.04
CA SER A 227 -15.40 1.44 -15.94
C SER A 227 -14.01 1.48 -15.29
N TYR A 228 -13.93 1.85 -14.02
CA TYR A 228 -12.65 1.90 -13.30
C TYR A 228 -12.04 0.51 -13.10
N TYR A 229 -12.82 -0.49 -12.69
CA TYR A 229 -12.32 -1.87 -12.58
C TYR A 229 -11.83 -2.41 -13.91
N GLN A 230 -12.57 -2.14 -15.01
CA GLN A 230 -12.14 -2.55 -16.35
C GLN A 230 -10.82 -1.89 -16.75
N THR A 231 -10.66 -0.59 -16.50
CA THR A 231 -9.39 0.11 -16.75
C THR A 231 -8.24 -0.46 -15.94
N SER A 232 -8.49 -0.81 -14.66
CA SER A 232 -7.49 -1.46 -13.82
C SER A 232 -7.06 -2.82 -14.39
N ILE A 233 -8.00 -3.64 -14.87
CA ILE A 233 -7.74 -4.92 -15.54
C ILE A 233 -6.94 -4.73 -16.83
N ASP A 234 -7.31 -3.75 -17.66
CA ASP A 234 -6.64 -3.48 -18.92
C ASP A 234 -5.18 -3.05 -18.73
N LEU A 235 -4.89 -2.33 -17.62
CA LEU A 235 -3.54 -1.89 -17.26
C LEU A 235 -2.73 -2.99 -16.56
N ASP A 236 -3.35 -3.80 -15.73
CA ASP A 236 -2.74 -4.92 -15.03
C ASP A 236 -3.69 -6.12 -15.01
N PRO A 237 -3.60 -7.01 -16.01
CA PRO A 237 -4.41 -8.22 -16.05
C PRO A 237 -4.18 -9.20 -14.90
N SER A 238 -3.12 -9.03 -14.11
CA SER A 238 -2.84 -9.90 -12.96
C SER A 238 -3.54 -9.46 -11.66
N ASN A 239 -4.23 -8.32 -11.66
CA ASN A 239 -4.94 -7.80 -10.49
C ASN A 239 -6.29 -8.53 -10.28
N GLU A 240 -6.23 -9.67 -9.58
CA GLU A 240 -7.40 -10.52 -9.27
C GLU A 240 -8.55 -9.75 -8.61
N ASN A 241 -8.23 -8.83 -7.71
CA ASN A 241 -9.24 -8.07 -6.97
C ASN A 241 -10.12 -7.22 -7.90
N SER A 242 -9.56 -6.71 -9.00
CA SER A 242 -10.35 -5.95 -9.99
C SER A 242 -11.37 -6.82 -10.69
N TYR A 243 -11.01 -8.06 -11.05
CA TYR A 243 -11.95 -9.02 -11.65
C TYR A 243 -13.05 -9.41 -10.66
N LEU A 244 -12.69 -9.80 -9.45
CA LEU A 244 -13.64 -10.26 -8.43
C LEU A 244 -14.62 -9.16 -8.04
N ASN A 245 -14.14 -7.93 -7.84
CA ASN A 245 -15.01 -6.80 -7.51
C ASN A 245 -15.90 -6.40 -8.69
N LEU A 246 -15.39 -6.46 -9.92
CA LEU A 246 -16.19 -6.23 -11.13
C LEU A 246 -17.32 -7.26 -11.24
N VAL A 247 -17.03 -8.55 -11.05
CA VAL A 247 -18.01 -9.64 -11.05
C VAL A 247 -19.05 -9.45 -9.94
N ALA A 248 -18.59 -9.16 -8.72
CA ALA A 248 -19.48 -8.92 -7.59
C ALA A 248 -20.43 -7.74 -7.87
N LEU A 249 -19.93 -6.68 -8.44
CA LEU A 249 -20.72 -5.49 -8.80
C LEU A 249 -21.72 -5.76 -9.92
N ILE A 250 -21.37 -6.57 -10.93
CA ILE A 250 -22.30 -6.97 -12.00
C ILE A 250 -23.42 -7.87 -11.45
N LEU A 251 -23.06 -8.82 -10.58
CA LEU A 251 -24.02 -9.73 -9.95
C LEU A 251 -24.82 -9.07 -8.81
N ASP A 252 -24.47 -7.85 -8.43
CA ASP A 252 -25.25 -7.08 -7.46
C ASP A 252 -26.70 -6.93 -7.92
N GLY A 253 -27.65 -7.30 -7.06
CA GLY A 253 -29.08 -7.37 -7.38
C GLY A 253 -29.57 -8.73 -7.89
N GLU A 254 -28.70 -9.76 -8.09
CA GLU A 254 -29.15 -11.11 -8.45
C GLU A 254 -30.07 -11.69 -7.37
N GLU A 255 -29.74 -11.47 -6.09
CA GLU A 255 -30.54 -11.95 -4.97
C GLU A 255 -31.96 -11.37 -4.98
N ASP A 256 -32.09 -10.09 -5.31
CA ASP A 256 -33.40 -9.43 -5.45
C ASP A 256 -34.21 -10.03 -6.60
N ILE A 257 -33.58 -10.29 -7.74
CA ILE A 257 -34.19 -10.95 -8.88
C ILE A 257 -34.72 -12.34 -8.46
N VAL A 258 -33.90 -13.15 -7.80
CA VAL A 258 -34.28 -14.49 -7.34
C VAL A 258 -35.39 -14.43 -6.30
N SER A 259 -35.33 -13.47 -5.36
CA SER A 259 -36.38 -13.25 -4.36
C SER A 259 -37.72 -12.90 -5.00
N GLU A 260 -37.72 -12.01 -6.00
CA GLU A 260 -38.92 -11.66 -6.76
C GLU A 260 -39.45 -12.85 -7.53
N MET A 261 -38.58 -13.59 -8.26
CA MET A 261 -38.99 -14.84 -8.95
C MET A 261 -39.67 -15.82 -8.03
N ASN A 262 -39.15 -16.03 -6.81
CA ASN A 262 -39.71 -16.96 -5.84
C ASN A 262 -41.04 -16.48 -5.21
N SER A 263 -41.32 -15.19 -5.29
CA SER A 263 -42.56 -14.60 -4.76
C SER A 263 -43.75 -14.68 -5.73
N LEU A 264 -43.49 -14.98 -7.02
CA LEU A 264 -44.49 -15.00 -8.07
C LEU A 264 -45.43 -16.20 -7.92
N GLY A 265 -46.70 -16.01 -8.30
CA GLY A 265 -47.70 -17.05 -8.38
C GLY A 265 -47.67 -17.79 -9.73
N THR A 266 -48.82 -18.37 -10.10
CA THR A 266 -48.98 -19.16 -11.33
C THR A 266 -49.89 -18.51 -12.37
N SER A 267 -50.21 -17.21 -12.19
CA SER A 267 -51.04 -16.49 -13.17
C SER A 267 -50.25 -16.27 -14.47
N ARG A 268 -50.98 -15.97 -15.55
CA ARG A 268 -50.32 -15.62 -16.83
C ARG A 268 -49.41 -14.42 -16.70
N ALA A 269 -49.78 -13.43 -15.88
CA ALA A 269 -48.96 -12.26 -15.61
C ALA A 269 -47.69 -12.63 -14.82
N ASP A 270 -47.82 -13.51 -13.80
CA ASP A 270 -46.68 -13.98 -13.02
C ASP A 270 -45.68 -14.76 -13.91
N ASN A 271 -46.21 -15.64 -14.81
CA ASN A 271 -45.32 -16.36 -15.72
C ASN A 271 -44.56 -15.43 -16.67
N MET A 272 -45.20 -14.38 -17.20
CA MET A 272 -44.52 -13.40 -18.02
C MET A 272 -43.44 -12.65 -17.25
N LYS A 273 -43.76 -12.29 -16.01
CA LYS A 273 -42.79 -11.61 -15.13
C LYS A 273 -41.62 -12.51 -14.75
N TYR A 274 -41.88 -13.78 -14.52
CA TYR A 274 -40.83 -14.79 -14.27
C TYR A 274 -39.86 -14.90 -15.45
N ASP A 275 -40.39 -14.93 -16.70
CA ASP A 275 -39.59 -15.03 -17.89
C ASP A 275 -38.71 -13.76 -18.07
N GLU A 276 -39.23 -12.56 -17.78
CA GLU A 276 -38.47 -11.30 -17.79
C GLU A 276 -37.33 -11.31 -16.76
N LEU A 277 -37.61 -11.74 -15.53
CA LEU A 277 -36.64 -11.84 -14.47
C LEU A 277 -35.54 -12.87 -14.78
N LYS A 278 -35.95 -14.00 -15.35
CA LYS A 278 -35.02 -15.04 -15.81
C LYS A 278 -34.09 -14.50 -16.89
N GLU A 279 -34.60 -13.76 -17.88
CA GLU A 279 -33.77 -13.12 -18.88
C GLU A 279 -32.81 -12.09 -18.27
N SER A 280 -33.29 -11.30 -17.31
CA SER A 280 -32.45 -10.32 -16.59
C SER A 280 -31.29 -11.03 -15.88
N ARG A 281 -31.55 -12.12 -15.17
CA ARG A 281 -30.55 -12.94 -14.49
C ARG A 281 -29.55 -13.55 -15.46
N GLU A 282 -30.02 -14.12 -16.57
CA GLU A 282 -29.15 -14.67 -17.63
C GLU A 282 -28.23 -13.59 -18.23
N ASN A 283 -28.70 -12.34 -18.33
CA ASN A 283 -27.90 -11.25 -18.83
C ASN A 283 -26.77 -10.86 -17.87
N LEU A 284 -26.96 -10.93 -16.54
CA LEU A 284 -25.87 -10.78 -15.55
C LEU A 284 -24.80 -11.87 -15.78
N TYR A 285 -25.22 -13.12 -15.98
CA TYR A 285 -24.28 -14.22 -16.23
C TYR A 285 -23.53 -14.11 -17.55
N LYS A 286 -24.19 -13.66 -18.63
CA LYS A 286 -23.51 -13.41 -19.90
C LYS A 286 -22.40 -12.37 -19.79
N GLN A 287 -22.54 -11.40 -18.89
CA GLN A 287 -21.52 -10.38 -18.64
C GLN A 287 -20.38 -10.91 -17.76
N THR A 288 -20.68 -11.73 -16.75
CA THR A 288 -19.69 -12.19 -15.76
C THR A 288 -18.89 -13.41 -16.23
N VAL A 289 -19.48 -14.32 -17.02
CA VAL A 289 -18.81 -15.56 -17.47
C VAL A 289 -17.47 -15.29 -18.18
N PRO A 290 -17.34 -14.37 -19.15
CA PRO A 290 -16.05 -14.10 -19.78
C PRO A 290 -15.02 -13.56 -18.77
N ILE A 291 -15.40 -12.66 -17.87
CA ILE A 291 -14.51 -12.06 -16.87
C ILE A 291 -13.95 -13.14 -15.93
N LEU A 292 -14.81 -14.06 -15.48
CA LEU A 292 -14.39 -15.18 -14.63
C LEU A 292 -13.46 -16.14 -15.38
N LYS A 293 -13.72 -16.41 -16.65
CA LYS A 293 -12.83 -17.25 -17.49
C LYS A 293 -11.46 -16.64 -17.63
N ASP A 294 -11.39 -15.34 -17.95
CA ASP A 294 -10.12 -14.64 -18.07
C ASP A 294 -9.29 -14.74 -16.78
N LEU A 295 -9.93 -14.57 -15.61
CA LEU A 295 -9.24 -14.72 -14.33
C LEU A 295 -8.78 -16.16 -14.07
N ILE A 296 -9.59 -17.16 -14.44
CA ILE A 296 -9.22 -18.58 -14.32
C ILE A 296 -8.03 -18.91 -15.24
N ASP A 297 -8.03 -18.41 -16.45
CA ASP A 297 -6.95 -18.64 -17.43
C ASP A 297 -5.63 -18.02 -16.98
N ILE A 298 -5.67 -16.93 -16.19
CA ILE A 298 -4.48 -16.25 -15.66
C ILE A 298 -3.82 -17.09 -14.55
N ASN A 299 -4.59 -17.57 -13.57
CA ASN A 299 -4.00 -18.14 -12.37
C ASN A 299 -4.83 -19.26 -11.69
N ASN A 300 -5.87 -19.77 -12.34
CA ASN A 300 -6.79 -20.75 -11.76
C ASN A 300 -7.42 -20.28 -10.43
N ASN A 301 -7.82 -19.03 -10.33
CA ASN A 301 -8.40 -18.46 -9.11
C ASN A 301 -9.58 -19.27 -8.59
N ILE A 302 -9.48 -19.75 -7.33
CA ILE A 302 -10.46 -20.67 -6.70
C ILE A 302 -11.85 -20.03 -6.59
N GLU A 303 -11.92 -18.73 -6.26
CA GLU A 303 -13.18 -18.01 -6.11
C GLU A 303 -13.88 -17.84 -7.47
N ALA A 304 -13.13 -17.53 -8.51
CA ALA A 304 -13.63 -17.46 -9.88
C ALA A 304 -14.17 -18.83 -10.35
N ILE A 305 -13.44 -19.92 -10.10
CA ILE A 305 -13.86 -21.28 -10.44
C ILE A 305 -15.17 -21.63 -9.72
N ARG A 306 -15.26 -21.36 -8.42
CA ARG A 306 -16.49 -21.62 -7.62
C ARG A 306 -17.68 -20.82 -8.11
N THR A 307 -17.47 -19.53 -8.41
CA THR A 307 -18.52 -18.65 -8.92
C THR A 307 -19.01 -19.11 -10.29
N LEU A 308 -18.08 -19.44 -11.19
CA LEU A 308 -18.43 -19.92 -12.54
C LEU A 308 -19.12 -21.28 -12.49
N MET A 309 -18.71 -22.19 -11.59
CA MET A 309 -19.38 -23.48 -11.35
C MET A 309 -20.84 -23.28 -10.91
N ASN A 310 -21.08 -22.32 -9.98
CA ASN A 310 -22.44 -22.02 -9.52
C ASN A 310 -23.30 -21.43 -10.65
N ILE A 311 -22.75 -20.55 -11.47
CA ILE A 311 -23.43 -19.98 -12.64
C ILE A 311 -23.82 -21.11 -13.60
N TYR A 312 -22.89 -21.99 -13.98
CA TYR A 312 -23.17 -23.11 -14.88
C TYR A 312 -24.21 -24.07 -14.33
N GLY A 313 -24.15 -24.37 -13.01
CA GLY A 313 -25.19 -25.15 -12.34
C GLY A 313 -26.58 -24.50 -12.43
N THR A 314 -26.64 -23.18 -12.30
CA THR A 314 -27.90 -22.42 -12.35
C THR A 314 -28.52 -22.38 -13.74
N ILE A 315 -27.72 -22.23 -14.79
CA ILE A 315 -28.20 -22.19 -16.18
C ILE A 315 -28.36 -23.59 -16.80
N GLY A 316 -27.99 -24.65 -16.07
CA GLY A 316 -28.10 -26.05 -16.52
C GLY A 316 -27.00 -26.47 -17.52
N ASP A 317 -25.87 -25.75 -17.57
CA ASP A 317 -24.71 -26.18 -18.33
C ASP A 317 -23.90 -27.23 -17.55
N ASN A 318 -24.31 -28.49 -17.70
CA ASN A 318 -23.66 -29.61 -17.03
C ASN A 318 -22.20 -29.79 -17.47
N SER A 319 -21.83 -29.44 -18.71
CA SER A 319 -20.46 -29.57 -19.21
C SER A 319 -19.54 -28.56 -18.52
N GLY A 320 -19.92 -27.30 -18.52
CA GLY A 320 -19.18 -26.25 -17.82
C GLY A 320 -19.09 -26.48 -16.31
N TYR A 321 -20.18 -26.95 -15.70
CA TYR A 321 -20.16 -27.30 -14.27
C TYR A 321 -19.13 -28.38 -13.96
N MET A 322 -19.09 -29.46 -14.76
CA MET A 322 -18.12 -30.56 -14.54
C MET A 322 -16.68 -30.13 -14.80
N GLU A 323 -16.47 -29.26 -15.79
CA GLU A 323 -15.14 -28.69 -16.05
C GLU A 323 -14.64 -27.91 -14.83
N MET A 324 -15.43 -26.98 -14.30
CA MET A 324 -15.06 -26.19 -13.11
C MET A 324 -14.87 -27.08 -11.88
N LYS A 325 -15.70 -28.08 -11.70
CA LYS A 325 -15.55 -29.06 -10.61
C LYS A 325 -14.22 -29.80 -10.69
N ASN A 326 -13.83 -30.27 -11.89
CA ASN A 326 -12.56 -30.96 -12.07
C ASN A 326 -11.36 -30.04 -11.83
N LEU A 327 -11.43 -28.76 -12.22
CA LEU A 327 -10.39 -27.77 -11.92
C LEU A 327 -10.24 -27.56 -10.42
N LEU A 328 -11.35 -27.52 -9.67
CA LEU A 328 -11.33 -27.34 -8.22
C LEU A 328 -10.71 -28.55 -7.52
N GLU A 329 -11.06 -29.78 -7.96
CA GLU A 329 -10.52 -31.04 -7.40
C GLU A 329 -9.01 -31.22 -7.68
N GLN A 330 -8.43 -30.51 -8.63
CA GLN A 330 -6.99 -30.52 -8.93
C GLN A 330 -6.17 -29.57 -8.05
N GLN A 331 -6.83 -28.71 -7.31
CA GLN A 331 -6.20 -27.73 -6.43
C GLN A 331 -6.19 -28.14 -4.95
N ASP A 332 -6.99 -29.15 -4.58
CA ASP A 332 -6.99 -29.79 -3.27
C ASP A 332 -5.90 -30.91 -3.21
#